data_6d91f40e9fe12d521e0d900221335df0
#
_entry.id   6d91f40e9fe12d521e0d900221335df0
#
_cell.length_a   1.000
_cell.length_b   1.000
_cell.length_c   1.000
_cell.angle_alpha   90.00
_cell.angle_beta   90.00
_cell.angle_gamma   90.00
#
_symmetry.space_group_name_H-M   'P 1'
#
loop_
_entity.id
_entity.type
_entity.pdbx_description
1 polymer ?
#
loop_
_entity_poly.entity_id
_entity_poly.type
_entity_poly.pdbx_seq_one_letter_code
_entity_poly.pdbx_strand_id
1 'polypeptide(L)'
;MNSFPDSESEFCKSLFKKSKTSLYELANRLEIHSISKDFFTEIVLPLTSFFNSLENRSRPYFICFTGGQGSGKTTLSEFVQLVLKEGCKKRSIGFSIDDIYKTPEEREYLAKSIHPLCKVRGVPGTHDIELGLNTLDLSLIHISEPTRP
;
A
#
# COMPACT_ATOMS: atom_id res chain seq x y z
N MET A 1 18.03 -3.94 16.81
CA MET A 1 16.97 -4.71 16.13
C MET A 1 15.66 -4.09 16.61
N ASN A 2 14.91 -3.39 15.76
CA ASN A 2 13.64 -2.79 16.18
C ASN A 2 12.64 -3.93 16.41
N SER A 3 12.25 -4.13 17.66
CA SER A 3 11.16 -5.06 17.98
C SER A 3 9.86 -4.54 17.38
N PHE A 4 8.97 -5.44 16.98
CA PHE A 4 7.64 -5.05 16.51
C PHE A 4 6.91 -4.32 17.65
N PRO A 5 6.30 -3.15 17.39
CA PRO A 5 5.67 -2.35 18.43
C PRO A 5 4.50 -3.07 19.09
N ASP A 6 4.38 -2.87 20.39
CA ASP A 6 3.24 -3.35 21.18
C ASP A 6 1.98 -2.56 20.79
N SER A 7 0.88 -3.28 20.57
CA SER A 7 -0.45 -2.71 20.31
C SER A 7 -0.94 -1.81 21.46
N GLU A 8 -0.56 -2.13 22.69
CA GLU A 8 -0.91 -1.37 23.90
C GLU A 8 -0.03 -0.13 24.14
N SER A 9 0.95 0.14 23.26
CA SER A 9 1.82 1.31 23.41
C SER A 9 1.02 2.62 23.38
N GLU A 10 1.45 3.62 24.15
CA GLU A 10 0.83 4.95 24.16
C GLU A 10 0.83 5.61 22.78
N PHE A 11 1.81 5.26 21.96
CA PHE A 11 1.87 5.74 20.59
C PHE A 11 0.73 5.14 19.72
N CYS A 12 0.50 3.82 19.79
CA CYS A 12 -0.61 3.17 19.09
C CYS A 12 -1.97 3.71 19.55
N LYS A 13 -2.15 3.92 20.86
CA LYS A 13 -3.37 4.55 21.41
C LYS A 13 -3.58 5.97 20.88
N SER A 14 -2.50 6.76 20.77
CA SER A 14 -2.54 8.10 20.18
C SER A 14 -2.90 8.06 18.70
N LEU A 15 -2.30 7.14 17.93
CA LEU A 15 -2.63 6.94 16.51
C LEU A 15 -4.12 6.59 16.34
N PHE A 16 -4.64 5.67 17.15
CA PHE A 16 -6.05 5.30 17.09
C PHE A 16 -6.96 6.50 17.36
N LYS A 17 -6.66 7.28 18.40
CA LYS A 17 -7.45 8.47 18.74
C LYS A 17 -7.50 9.48 17.58
N LYS A 18 -6.39 9.66 16.86
CA LYS A 18 -6.29 10.60 15.74
C LYS A 18 -7.00 10.12 14.48
N SER A 19 -6.98 8.83 14.19
CA SER A 19 -7.44 8.27 12.91
C SER A 19 -8.72 7.44 13.00
N LYS A 20 -9.30 7.28 14.21
CA LYS A 20 -10.47 6.41 14.43
C LYS A 20 -11.61 6.68 13.47
N THR A 21 -12.04 7.93 13.35
CA THR A 21 -13.18 8.31 12.50
C THR A 21 -12.89 7.94 11.03
N SER A 22 -11.76 8.38 10.53
CA SER A 22 -11.35 8.12 9.14
C SER A 22 -11.12 6.64 8.84
N LEU A 23 -10.69 5.84 9.83
CA LEU A 23 -10.58 4.37 9.69
C LEU A 23 -11.95 3.73 9.44
N TYR A 24 -12.97 4.11 10.20
CA TYR A 24 -14.32 3.58 10.00
C TYR A 24 -14.97 4.14 8.72
N GLU A 25 -14.73 5.39 8.36
CA GLU A 25 -15.18 5.97 7.09
C GLU A 25 -14.55 5.23 5.90
N LEU A 26 -13.24 4.92 5.97
CA LEU A 26 -12.57 4.14 4.94
C LEU A 26 -13.14 2.71 4.87
N ALA A 27 -13.40 2.06 6.01
CA ALA A 27 -14.03 0.74 6.03
C ALA A 27 -15.39 0.76 5.33
N ASN A 28 -16.22 1.76 5.61
CA ASN A 28 -17.52 1.92 4.95
C ASN A 28 -17.38 2.15 3.44
N ARG A 29 -16.41 2.97 3.02
CA ARG A 29 -16.14 3.22 1.59
C ARG A 29 -15.67 1.96 0.86
N LEU A 30 -14.95 1.09 1.55
CA LEU A 30 -14.49 -0.21 1.05
C LEU A 30 -15.55 -1.32 1.18
N GLU A 31 -16.78 -0.95 1.58
CA GLU A 31 -17.89 -1.87 1.79
C GLU A 31 -17.63 -2.99 2.81
N ILE A 32 -16.75 -2.71 3.79
CA ILE A 32 -16.42 -3.64 4.86
C ILE A 32 -17.38 -3.39 6.04
N HIS A 33 -18.52 -4.06 6.04
CA HIS A 33 -19.61 -3.80 6.98
C HIS A 33 -19.36 -4.31 8.41
N SER A 34 -18.38 -5.20 8.61
CA SER A 34 -18.07 -5.78 9.94
C SER A 34 -16.57 -5.84 10.17
N ILE A 35 -15.97 -4.68 10.44
CA ILE A 35 -14.57 -4.62 10.83
C ILE A 35 -14.47 -4.50 12.35
N SER A 36 -13.70 -5.38 13.00
CA SER A 36 -13.50 -5.30 14.43
C SER A 36 -12.53 -4.18 14.80
N LYS A 37 -12.71 -3.63 15.98
CA LYS A 37 -11.73 -2.69 16.55
C LYS A 37 -10.34 -3.35 16.65
N ASP A 38 -10.29 -4.64 16.97
CA ASP A 38 -9.05 -5.38 17.17
C ASP A 38 -8.22 -5.47 15.88
N PHE A 39 -8.86 -5.51 14.72
CA PHE A 39 -8.14 -5.42 13.44
C PHE A 39 -7.31 -4.13 13.36
N PHE A 40 -7.87 -3.02 13.80
CA PHE A 40 -7.12 -1.77 13.84
C PHE A 40 -6.04 -1.78 14.92
N THR A 41 -6.40 -2.15 16.16
CA THR A 41 -5.49 -2.03 17.30
C THR A 41 -4.38 -3.05 17.29
N GLU A 42 -4.63 -4.28 16.82
CA GLU A 42 -3.66 -5.38 16.85
C GLU A 42 -2.87 -5.53 15.54
N ILE A 43 -3.36 -4.98 14.42
CA ILE A 43 -2.71 -5.16 13.12
C ILE A 43 -2.30 -3.81 12.52
N VAL A 44 -3.27 -2.95 12.21
CA VAL A 44 -3.01 -1.72 11.45
C VAL A 44 -2.10 -0.76 12.20
N LEU A 45 -2.39 -0.50 13.47
CA LEU A 45 -1.64 0.48 14.26
C LEU A 45 -0.23 0.03 14.62
N PRO A 46 0.01 -1.21 15.09
CA PRO A 46 1.37 -1.69 15.33
C PRO A 46 2.21 -1.71 14.04
N LEU A 47 1.61 -2.14 12.92
CA LEU A 47 2.28 -2.13 11.62
C LEU A 47 2.63 -0.70 11.18
N THR A 48 1.70 0.24 11.33
CA THR A 48 1.96 1.67 11.04
C THR A 48 3.03 2.24 11.96
N SER A 49 3.00 1.91 13.24
CA SER A 49 4.01 2.32 14.21
C SER A 49 5.40 1.81 13.81
N PHE A 50 5.49 0.54 13.40
CA PHE A 50 6.73 -0.04 12.88
C PHE A 50 7.23 0.72 11.65
N PHE A 51 6.37 0.97 10.65
CA PHE A 51 6.78 1.73 9.45
C PHE A 51 7.15 3.18 9.78
N ASN A 52 6.49 3.78 10.76
CA ASN A 52 6.86 5.11 11.23
C ASN A 52 8.23 5.13 11.90
N SER A 53 8.64 4.05 12.56
CA SER A 53 9.95 3.92 13.22
C SER A 53 11.10 3.68 12.23
N LEU A 54 10.80 3.32 10.98
CA LEU A 54 11.79 3.24 9.91
C LEU A 54 12.24 4.66 9.58
N GLU A 55 13.24 5.14 10.33
CA GLU A 55 13.64 6.55 10.30
C GLU A 55 14.44 6.94 9.05
N ASN A 56 14.12 8.11 8.64
CA ASN A 56 14.86 9.24 8.07
C ASN A 56 16.17 8.89 7.38
N ARG A 57 16.04 8.29 6.24
CA ARG A 57 17.13 8.21 5.29
C ARG A 57 16.78 9.13 4.13
N SER A 58 17.78 9.64 3.45
CA SER A 58 17.65 10.44 2.23
C SER A 58 16.91 9.72 1.07
N ARG A 59 16.34 8.56 1.33
CA ARG A 59 15.63 7.72 0.34
C ARG A 59 14.31 7.20 0.91
N PRO A 60 13.26 7.11 0.11
CA PRO A 60 11.99 6.51 0.51
C PRO A 60 12.15 5.01 0.78
N TYR A 61 11.29 4.49 1.66
CA TYR A 61 11.17 3.05 1.90
C TYR A 61 10.16 2.45 0.94
N PHE A 62 10.53 1.31 0.38
CA PHE A 62 9.61 0.46 -0.37
C PHE A 62 9.11 -0.66 0.55
N ILE A 63 7.79 -0.72 0.72
CA ILE A 63 7.12 -1.73 1.54
C ILE A 63 6.22 -2.54 0.61
N CYS A 64 6.46 -3.85 0.55
CA CYS A 64 5.71 -4.75 -0.30
C CYS A 64 4.77 -5.63 0.53
N PHE A 65 3.48 -5.56 0.25
CA PHE A 65 2.49 -6.48 0.79
C PHE A 65 2.30 -7.66 -0.15
N THR A 66 2.64 -8.85 0.29
CA THR A 66 2.49 -10.09 -0.49
C THR A 66 1.50 -11.04 0.17
N GLY A 67 0.83 -11.84 -0.62
CA GLY A 67 -0.16 -12.81 -0.14
C GLY A 67 -1.09 -13.29 -1.25
N GLY A 68 -1.91 -14.28 -0.97
CA GLY A 68 -2.87 -14.84 -1.91
C GLY A 68 -3.94 -13.84 -2.39
N GLN A 69 -4.61 -14.17 -3.45
CA GLN A 69 -5.76 -13.40 -3.94
C GLN A 69 -6.85 -13.34 -2.86
N GLY A 70 -7.48 -12.19 -2.68
CA GLY A 70 -8.53 -12.01 -1.67
C GLY A 70 -8.03 -11.93 -0.22
N SER A 71 -6.72 -11.95 0.07
CA SER A 71 -6.17 -11.88 1.44
C SER A 71 -6.19 -10.49 2.08
N GLY A 72 -6.78 -9.49 1.45
CA GLY A 72 -6.92 -8.14 2.02
C GLY A 72 -5.67 -7.26 1.93
N LYS A 73 -4.69 -7.58 1.08
CA LYS A 73 -3.46 -6.79 0.93
C LYS A 73 -3.71 -5.32 0.62
N THR A 74 -4.56 -5.04 -0.35
CA THR A 74 -4.92 -3.69 -0.78
C THR A 74 -5.61 -2.95 0.37
N THR A 75 -6.58 -3.59 0.98
CA THR A 75 -7.30 -3.07 2.16
C THR A 75 -6.35 -2.70 3.31
N LEU A 76 -5.44 -3.63 3.67
CA LEU A 76 -4.46 -3.37 4.72
C LEU A 76 -3.55 -2.20 4.36
N SER A 77 -3.08 -2.15 3.10
CA SER A 77 -2.24 -1.06 2.60
C SER A 77 -2.94 0.29 2.71
N GLU A 78 -4.22 0.37 2.33
CA GLU A 78 -5.00 1.61 2.41
C GLU A 78 -5.19 2.09 3.86
N PHE A 79 -5.49 1.19 4.80
CA PHE A 79 -5.58 1.54 6.21
C PHE A 79 -4.26 2.05 6.77
N VAL A 80 -3.15 1.37 6.46
CA VAL A 80 -1.81 1.79 6.89
C VAL A 80 -1.45 3.17 6.32
N GLN A 81 -1.69 3.41 5.03
CA GLN A 81 -1.46 4.70 4.39
C GLN A 81 -2.28 5.82 5.03
N LEU A 82 -3.55 5.56 5.34
CA LEU A 82 -4.41 6.52 6.03
C LEU A 82 -3.82 6.91 7.39
N VAL A 83 -3.41 5.93 8.20
CA VAL A 83 -2.85 6.21 9.53
C VAL A 83 -1.48 6.90 9.45
N LEU A 84 -0.63 6.53 8.49
CA LEU A 84 0.63 7.23 8.22
C LEU A 84 0.39 8.71 7.90
N LYS A 85 -0.59 8.99 7.05
CA LYS A 85 -0.95 10.35 6.65
C LYS A 85 -1.50 11.16 7.83
N GLU A 86 -2.52 10.66 8.52
CA GLU A 86 -3.24 11.41 9.54
C GLU A 86 -2.54 11.40 10.89
N GLY A 87 -2.06 10.24 11.31
CA GLY A 87 -1.46 10.03 12.61
C GLY A 87 0.01 10.42 12.69
N CYS A 88 0.78 10.11 11.64
CA CYS A 88 2.23 10.32 11.59
C CYS A 88 2.66 11.49 10.71
N LYS A 89 1.75 12.10 9.95
CA LYS A 89 2.04 13.17 8.98
C LYS A 89 3.07 12.76 7.92
N LYS A 90 3.14 11.46 7.61
CA LYS A 90 4.01 10.91 6.56
C LYS A 90 3.22 10.72 5.27
N ARG A 91 3.85 11.11 4.17
CA ARG A 91 3.31 10.83 2.83
C ARG A 91 3.66 9.39 2.44
N SER A 92 2.69 8.70 1.88
CA SER A 92 2.87 7.37 1.31
C SER A 92 2.03 7.26 0.04
N ILE A 93 2.53 6.50 -0.91
CA ILE A 93 1.83 6.16 -2.15
C ILE A 93 1.86 4.65 -2.26
N GLY A 94 0.76 4.07 -2.69
CA GLY A 94 0.68 2.65 -2.97
C GLY A 94 0.06 2.42 -4.32
N PHE A 95 0.50 1.39 -5.01
CA PHE A 95 -0.12 0.87 -6.20
C PHE A 95 -0.03 -0.66 -6.20
N SER A 96 -0.90 -1.29 -6.95
CA SER A 96 -0.87 -2.74 -7.13
C SER A 96 -0.05 -3.11 -8.34
N ILE A 97 0.68 -4.22 -8.29
CA ILE A 97 1.31 -4.80 -9.47
C ILE A 97 0.28 -5.15 -10.55
N ASP A 98 -0.98 -5.36 -10.13
CA ASP A 98 -2.09 -5.61 -11.06
C ASP A 98 -2.50 -4.38 -11.88
N ASP A 99 -2.09 -3.18 -11.45
CA ASP A 99 -2.39 -1.93 -12.17
C ASP A 99 -1.47 -1.70 -13.38
N ILE A 100 -0.36 -2.44 -13.45
CA ILE A 100 0.63 -2.32 -14.52
C ILE A 100 0.61 -3.47 -15.54
N TYR A 101 -0.52 -4.18 -15.65
CA TYR A 101 -0.66 -5.13 -16.77
C TYR A 101 -0.73 -4.40 -18.09
N LYS A 102 -0.10 -5.00 -19.11
CA LYS A 102 -0.27 -4.60 -20.50
C LYS A 102 -1.75 -4.65 -20.91
N THR A 103 -2.13 -3.82 -21.87
CA THR A 103 -3.51 -3.76 -22.35
C THR A 103 -3.95 -5.12 -22.92
N PRO A 104 -5.26 -5.37 -23.06
CA PRO A 104 -5.75 -6.59 -23.70
C PRO A 104 -5.19 -6.78 -25.10
N GLU A 105 -5.06 -5.70 -25.88
CA GLU A 105 -4.56 -5.70 -27.26
C GLU A 105 -3.08 -6.08 -27.31
N GLU A 106 -2.27 -5.51 -26.44
CA GLU A 106 -0.85 -5.85 -26.31
C GLU A 106 -0.66 -7.31 -25.91
N ARG A 107 -1.47 -7.79 -24.95
CA ARG A 107 -1.42 -9.19 -24.53
C ARG A 107 -1.87 -10.15 -25.64
N GLU A 108 -2.86 -9.76 -26.45
CA GLU A 108 -3.28 -10.52 -27.62
C GLU A 108 -2.14 -10.59 -28.67
N TYR A 109 -1.42 -9.49 -28.90
CA TYR A 109 -0.24 -9.47 -29.74
C TYR A 109 0.86 -10.40 -29.21
N LEU A 110 1.16 -10.33 -27.92
CA LEU A 110 2.13 -11.23 -27.29
C LEU A 110 1.69 -12.70 -27.37
N ALA A 111 0.39 -12.97 -27.27
CA ALA A 111 -0.14 -14.31 -27.39
C ALA A 111 0.08 -14.92 -28.79
N LYS A 112 0.02 -14.10 -29.83
CA LYS A 112 0.26 -14.49 -31.22
C LYS A 112 1.76 -14.60 -31.57
N SER A 113 2.58 -13.71 -30.99
CA SER A 113 4.00 -13.58 -31.37
C SER A 113 4.95 -14.40 -30.49
N ILE A 114 4.61 -14.64 -29.22
CA ILE A 114 5.49 -15.29 -28.25
C ILE A 114 4.89 -16.59 -27.76
N HIS A 115 3.78 -16.53 -27.02
CA HIS A 115 3.15 -17.73 -26.45
C HIS A 115 1.67 -17.50 -26.12
N PRO A 116 0.75 -18.42 -26.44
CA PRO A 116 -0.69 -18.25 -26.20
C PRO A 116 -1.09 -17.91 -24.77
N LEU A 117 -0.32 -18.32 -23.78
CA LEU A 117 -0.57 -17.99 -22.35
C LEU A 117 -0.41 -16.50 -22.05
N CYS A 118 0.29 -15.72 -22.88
CA CYS A 118 0.42 -14.26 -22.69
C CYS A 118 -0.91 -13.50 -22.83
N LYS A 119 -1.97 -14.15 -23.30
CA LYS A 119 -3.33 -13.60 -23.31
C LYS A 119 -3.88 -13.38 -21.91
N VAL A 120 -3.53 -14.24 -20.96
CA VAL A 120 -4.00 -14.14 -19.57
C VAL A 120 -3.05 -13.32 -18.70
N ARG A 121 -3.60 -12.69 -17.65
CA ARG A 121 -2.81 -12.00 -16.63
C ARG A 121 -2.03 -13.00 -15.78
N GLY A 122 -0.91 -12.55 -15.18
CA GLY A 122 -0.10 -13.36 -14.28
C GLY A 122 1.03 -14.14 -14.94
N VAL A 123 1.09 -14.14 -16.26
CA VAL A 123 2.18 -14.78 -17.02
C VAL A 123 3.38 -13.82 -17.12
N PRO A 124 4.62 -14.29 -16.99
CA PRO A 124 5.80 -13.46 -17.23
C PRO A 124 5.74 -12.74 -18.58
N GLY A 125 6.10 -11.45 -18.60
CA GLY A 125 6.05 -10.60 -19.81
C GLY A 125 4.71 -9.90 -20.04
N THR A 126 3.67 -10.17 -19.24
CA THR A 126 2.36 -9.51 -19.38
C THR A 126 2.23 -8.22 -18.56
N HIS A 127 3.25 -7.85 -17.79
CA HIS A 127 3.32 -6.58 -17.09
C HIS A 127 4.06 -5.54 -17.93
N ASP A 128 3.64 -4.31 -17.84
CA ASP A 128 4.34 -3.15 -18.36
C ASP A 128 5.33 -2.63 -17.33
N ILE A 129 6.55 -3.16 -17.37
CA ILE A 129 7.61 -2.83 -16.43
C ILE A 129 8.03 -1.36 -16.56
N GLU A 130 8.04 -0.81 -17.77
CA GLU A 130 8.40 0.58 -18.03
C GLU A 130 7.38 1.53 -17.40
N LEU A 131 6.08 1.26 -17.58
CA LEU A 131 5.02 2.00 -16.90
C LEU A 131 5.18 1.92 -15.37
N GLY A 132 5.49 0.75 -14.83
CA GLY A 132 5.70 0.55 -13.40
C GLY A 132 6.87 1.38 -12.87
N LEU A 133 8.02 1.37 -13.54
CA LEU A 133 9.20 2.14 -13.16
C LEU A 133 8.93 3.65 -13.25
N ASN A 134 8.33 4.12 -14.34
CA ASN A 134 7.97 5.53 -14.51
C ASN A 134 6.99 6.00 -13.42
N THR A 135 6.01 5.16 -13.06
CA THR A 135 5.06 5.47 -11.98
C THR A 135 5.78 5.60 -10.65
N LEU A 136 6.73 4.71 -10.35
CA LEU A 136 7.55 4.80 -9.14
C LEU A 136 8.40 6.07 -9.12
N ASP A 137 9.09 6.39 -10.20
CA ASP A 137 9.95 7.58 -10.28
C ASP A 137 9.16 8.88 -10.10
N LEU A 138 8.01 9.01 -10.75
CA LEU A 138 7.10 10.15 -10.57
C LEU A 138 6.58 10.24 -9.13
N SER A 139 6.23 9.10 -8.53
CA SER A 139 5.79 9.03 -7.14
C SER A 139 6.88 9.47 -6.17
N LEU A 140 8.13 9.11 -6.41
CA LEU A 140 9.28 9.50 -5.60
C LEU A 140 9.53 11.00 -5.66
N ILE A 141 9.38 11.64 -6.81
CA ILE A 141 9.49 13.09 -6.97
C ILE A 141 8.42 13.79 -6.11
N HIS A 142 7.16 13.36 -6.19
CA HIS A 142 6.07 13.93 -5.42
C HIS A 142 6.17 13.70 -3.90
N ILE A 143 6.78 12.58 -3.46
CA ILE A 143 7.01 12.32 -2.04
C ILE A 143 8.15 13.20 -1.49
N SER A 144 9.18 13.44 -2.28
CA SER A 144 10.38 14.18 -1.87
C SER A 144 10.25 15.69 -1.99
N GLU A 145 9.27 16.22 -2.73
CA GLU A 145 9.05 17.67 -2.77
C GLU A 145 8.60 18.19 -1.39
N PRO A 146 9.31 19.19 -0.81
CA PRO A 146 8.84 19.84 0.39
C PRO A 146 7.48 20.49 0.11
N THR A 147 6.51 20.28 0.98
CA THR A 147 5.26 21.08 0.96
C THR A 147 5.64 22.54 1.00
N ARG A 148 5.45 23.25 -0.11
CA ARG A 148 5.54 24.71 -0.10
C ARG A 148 4.51 25.24 0.91
N PRO A 149 4.90 26.17 1.76
CA PRO A 149 4.00 26.80 2.73
C PRO A 149 2.85 27.54 2.05
#